data_8a57fc061403a137a16370b2bbafb65a
#
_entry.id   8a57fc061403a137a16370b2bbafb65a
#
_cell.length_a   1.000
_cell.length_b   1.000
_cell.length_c   1.000
_cell.angle_alpha   90.00
_cell.angle_beta   90.00
_cell.angle_gamma   90.00
#
_symmetry.space_group_name_H-M   'P 1'
#
loop_
_entity.id
_entity.type
_entity.pdbx_description
1 polymer ?
#
loop_
_entity_poly.entity_id
_entity_poly.type
_entity_poly.pdbx_seq_one_letter_code
_entity_poly.pdbx_strand_id
1 'polypeptide(L)'
;MVRAPEPELIEKMRTTPLAGLASSLGIDIDAWLPIASSPLPVTMRLTPRRHDIDWTREQLIAMGGKRIEWLSTIEAWQMPFPKGDIPDDAKAMLMILHETGRITRQEAVSMLPPVVLEPAKDSLVMDTCAAPGSKATQLAEAIPDGLVLANEPSSGRLNMLATNRGRLGLANMLIMQHDGRHIGRMPEPGIEGIVVDAPCTGTATTRKNRDLWWGWSPKDGRSMFQLQTDIAYRAAQLLVPGGLMVYSTCSIDPTENEAAVCEILRRCPWLELVNIDANRLFPGLVVHHGIDNWEILDEEANPIEWTGEIPRLPGLKEEMLNPLIRGEEAPPLSYTIRVHPHDNNTGGFYVALFRHIPEATPEGIAKSMILKRKLMREPVELPRQNPNRHTINPADSELVKTICDKWGIDASAFSWWHRGKRTNIASPMTLSRLYHPTVQNNKGDFWPGDAFHPLRIVHVGQPSFTDNKGFWRPRGEAMELLRPHITKNLVDVDETTLIDMLKGNVPLVEDFPVEIETGSSILRCGEHLAPVWVAARVSFMVSEKERDVLRLKLGVEVGGEEE
;
A
#
# COMPACT_ATOMS: atom_id res chain seq x y z
N MET A 1 16.17 25.40 7.18
CA MET A 1 15.75 25.22 8.59
C MET A 1 14.23 25.27 8.64
N VAL A 2 13.59 24.25 9.17
CA VAL A 2 12.12 24.25 9.36
C VAL A 2 11.77 25.43 10.26
N ARG A 3 10.92 26.34 9.78
CA ARG A 3 10.50 27.52 10.56
C ARG A 3 9.72 27.00 11.77
N ALA A 4 10.25 27.20 12.95
CA ALA A 4 9.53 26.88 14.19
C ALA A 4 8.19 27.64 14.22
N PRO A 5 7.12 27.04 14.72
CA PRO A 5 5.85 27.76 14.90
C PRO A 5 6.05 28.97 15.82
N GLU A 6 5.26 30.02 15.60
CA GLU A 6 5.32 31.20 16.44
C GLU A 6 4.90 30.86 17.90
N PRO A 7 5.59 31.38 18.91
CA PRO A 7 5.30 31.05 20.31
C PRO A 7 3.83 31.27 20.71
N GLU A 8 3.22 32.31 20.20
CA GLU A 8 1.78 32.60 20.44
C GLU A 8 0.85 31.50 19.91
N LEU A 9 1.21 30.88 18.77
CA LEU A 9 0.44 29.77 18.19
C LEU A 9 0.60 28.51 19.05
N ILE A 10 1.79 28.23 19.56
CA ILE A 10 2.04 27.10 20.48
C ILE A 10 1.21 27.25 21.75
N GLU A 11 1.13 28.42 22.33
CA GLU A 11 0.31 28.67 23.54
C GLU A 11 -1.20 28.47 23.26
N LYS A 12 -1.70 28.87 22.09
CA LYS A 12 -3.07 28.56 21.69
C LYS A 12 -3.30 27.05 21.52
N MET A 13 -2.33 26.32 20.95
CA MET A 13 -2.42 24.87 20.80
C MET A 13 -2.43 24.14 22.14
N ARG A 14 -1.72 24.66 23.15
CA ARG A 14 -1.65 24.10 24.50
C ARG A 14 -3.03 23.98 25.18
N THR A 15 -3.97 24.84 24.84
CA THR A 15 -5.32 24.87 25.43
C THR A 15 -6.36 24.07 24.63
N THR A 16 -5.94 23.33 23.62
CA THR A 16 -6.86 22.53 22.79
C THR A 16 -7.15 21.16 23.41
N PRO A 17 -8.30 20.54 23.11
CA PRO A 17 -8.61 19.19 23.55
C PRO A 17 -7.55 18.16 23.16
N LEU A 18 -6.88 18.35 22.02
CA LEU A 18 -5.81 17.48 21.58
C LEU A 18 -4.55 17.55 22.49
N ALA A 19 -4.20 18.74 22.99
CA ALA A 19 -3.14 18.87 23.97
C ALA A 19 -3.56 18.29 25.33
N GLY A 20 -4.83 18.43 25.72
CA GLY A 20 -5.40 17.78 26.89
C GLY A 20 -5.28 16.25 26.83
N LEU A 21 -5.65 15.64 25.68
CA LEU A 21 -5.46 14.22 25.43
C LEU A 21 -3.98 13.81 25.56
N ALA A 22 -3.07 14.54 24.92
CA ALA A 22 -1.64 14.22 25.00
C ALA A 22 -1.12 14.30 26.47
N SER A 23 -1.59 15.29 27.23
CA SER A 23 -1.26 15.45 28.65
C SER A 23 -1.77 14.28 29.50
N SER A 24 -3.01 13.82 29.27
CA SER A 24 -3.60 12.67 30.00
C SER A 24 -2.85 11.36 29.72
N LEU A 25 -2.12 11.28 28.62
CA LEU A 25 -1.25 10.15 28.27
C LEU A 25 0.16 10.27 28.86
N GLY A 26 0.45 11.30 29.65
CA GLY A 26 1.76 11.55 30.22
C GLY A 26 2.80 11.99 29.19
N ILE A 27 2.39 12.46 28.01
CA ILE A 27 3.31 13.02 27.00
C ILE A 27 3.81 14.38 27.51
N ASP A 28 5.13 14.56 27.47
CA ASP A 28 5.74 15.86 27.77
C ASP A 28 5.31 16.91 26.74
N ILE A 29 4.35 17.75 27.15
CA ILE A 29 3.74 18.75 26.27
C ILE A 29 4.76 19.79 25.80
N ASP A 30 5.76 20.14 26.62
CA ASP A 30 6.78 21.12 26.26
C ASP A 30 7.74 20.59 25.20
N ALA A 31 8.05 19.31 25.24
CA ALA A 31 8.83 18.64 24.19
C ALA A 31 8.00 18.33 22.94
N TRP A 32 6.74 17.93 23.13
CA TRP A 32 5.87 17.46 22.04
C TRP A 32 5.32 18.58 21.16
N LEU A 33 4.77 19.66 21.73
CA LEU A 33 4.08 20.72 20.98
C LEU A 33 4.94 21.36 19.88
N PRO A 34 6.21 21.74 20.13
CA PRO A 34 7.04 22.37 19.10
C PRO A 34 7.24 21.47 17.88
N ILE A 35 7.38 20.16 18.10
CA ILE A 35 7.56 19.20 17.02
C ILE A 35 6.24 18.86 16.37
N ALA A 36 5.19 18.55 17.14
CA ALA A 36 3.86 18.19 16.64
C ALA A 36 3.18 19.32 15.84
N SER A 37 3.58 20.56 16.02
CA SER A 37 3.13 21.72 15.26
C SER A 37 4.04 22.10 14.08
N SER A 38 5.25 21.53 14.00
CA SER A 38 6.19 21.78 12.90
C SER A 38 5.86 20.97 11.65
N PRO A 39 6.23 21.43 10.45
CA PRO A 39 6.03 20.65 9.23
C PRO A 39 6.80 19.32 9.25
N LEU A 40 6.17 18.28 8.68
CA LEU A 40 6.79 16.95 8.57
C LEU A 40 7.86 16.92 7.46
N PRO A 41 9.05 16.33 7.70
CA PRO A 41 10.03 16.09 6.66
C PRO A 41 9.44 15.24 5.51
N VAL A 42 9.92 15.45 4.29
CA VAL A 42 9.58 14.58 3.17
C VAL A 42 10.31 13.26 3.33
N THR A 43 9.58 12.17 3.36
CA THR A 43 10.11 10.81 3.44
C THR A 43 9.60 9.94 2.31
N MET A 44 10.38 8.95 1.93
CA MET A 44 10.07 8.03 0.85
C MET A 44 10.81 6.71 1.02
N ARG A 45 10.28 5.66 0.39
CA ARG A 45 11.02 4.41 0.20
C ARG A 45 11.43 4.24 -1.26
N LEU A 46 12.55 3.58 -1.51
CA LEU A 46 12.97 3.16 -2.83
C LEU A 46 12.20 1.92 -3.27
N THR A 47 11.98 1.80 -4.57
CA THR A 47 11.41 0.60 -5.18
C THR A 47 12.54 -0.43 -5.37
N PRO A 48 12.53 -1.57 -4.66
CA PRO A 48 13.72 -2.41 -4.45
C PRO A 48 14.19 -3.18 -5.69
N ARG A 49 13.38 -3.28 -6.72
CA ARG A 49 13.66 -4.15 -7.90
C ARG A 49 13.95 -3.38 -9.17
N ARG A 50 14.18 -2.09 -9.08
CA ARG A 50 14.56 -1.30 -10.23
C ARG A 50 16.01 -1.58 -10.61
N HIS A 51 16.27 -1.81 -11.91
CA HIS A 51 17.64 -2.00 -12.42
C HIS A 51 18.55 -0.80 -12.16
N ASP A 52 17.97 0.40 -12.01
CA ASP A 52 18.65 1.67 -11.81
C ASP A 52 18.53 2.24 -10.39
N ILE A 53 18.44 1.35 -9.40
CA ILE A 53 18.29 1.74 -7.99
C ILE A 53 19.50 2.55 -7.48
N ASP A 54 20.72 2.23 -7.92
CA ASP A 54 21.93 2.94 -7.53
C ASP A 54 21.92 4.39 -8.04
N TRP A 55 21.53 4.60 -9.31
CA TRP A 55 21.32 5.94 -9.84
C TRP A 55 20.29 6.72 -9.03
N THR A 56 19.20 6.07 -8.62
CA THR A 56 18.17 6.72 -7.78
C THR A 56 18.72 7.14 -6.42
N ARG A 57 19.57 6.31 -5.79
CA ARG A 57 20.27 6.67 -4.53
C ARG A 57 21.14 7.90 -4.69
N GLU A 58 21.93 7.95 -5.76
CA GLU A 58 22.79 9.09 -6.08
C GLU A 58 21.98 10.38 -6.19
N GLN A 59 20.81 10.35 -6.84
CA GLN A 59 19.94 11.53 -6.93
C GLN A 59 19.43 11.97 -5.54
N LEU A 60 19.03 11.02 -4.67
CA LEU A 60 18.58 11.36 -3.31
C LEU A 60 19.72 11.93 -2.46
N ILE A 61 20.92 11.39 -2.56
CA ILE A 61 22.12 11.88 -1.88
C ILE A 61 22.47 13.29 -2.37
N ALA A 62 22.44 13.54 -3.68
CA ALA A 62 22.72 14.86 -4.26
C ALA A 62 21.75 15.94 -3.75
N MET A 63 20.49 15.58 -3.46
CA MET A 63 19.50 16.47 -2.84
C MET A 63 19.63 16.58 -1.31
N GLY A 64 20.67 16.00 -0.70
CA GLY A 64 20.91 16.02 0.75
C GLY A 64 20.05 15.02 1.54
N GLY A 65 19.45 14.03 0.88
CA GLY A 65 18.70 12.96 1.52
C GLY A 65 19.58 12.12 2.45
N LYS A 66 18.97 11.63 3.53
CA LYS A 66 19.61 10.72 4.48
C LYS A 66 18.79 9.44 4.60
N ARG A 67 19.46 8.30 4.64
CA ARG A 67 18.82 7.02 4.88
C ARG A 67 18.20 7.00 6.27
N ILE A 68 17.03 6.38 6.40
CA ILE A 68 16.37 6.13 7.68
C ILE A 68 16.90 4.78 8.20
N GLU A 69 17.90 4.83 9.06
CA GLU A 69 18.67 3.64 9.46
C GLU A 69 17.84 2.62 10.26
N TRP A 70 16.87 3.09 11.05
CA TRP A 70 16.01 2.20 11.82
C TRP A 70 14.98 1.41 10.97
N LEU A 71 14.84 1.73 9.67
CA LEU A 71 14.10 0.91 8.69
C LEU A 71 15.07 -0.04 7.96
N SER A 72 15.68 -0.95 8.70
CA SER A 72 16.76 -1.81 8.20
C SER A 72 16.32 -2.82 7.12
N THR A 73 15.05 -3.23 7.11
CA THR A 73 14.51 -4.24 6.17
C THR A 73 14.02 -3.64 4.85
N ILE A 74 13.85 -2.33 4.79
CA ILE A 74 13.48 -1.57 3.60
C ILE A 74 14.39 -0.37 3.43
N GLU A 75 14.57 0.08 2.20
CA GLU A 75 15.38 1.27 1.97
C GLU A 75 14.48 2.51 1.92
N ALA A 76 14.57 3.32 2.99
CA ALA A 76 13.81 4.54 3.16
C ALA A 76 14.72 5.75 3.39
N TRP A 77 14.29 6.91 2.92
CA TRP A 77 15.06 8.15 2.91
C TRP A 77 14.25 9.31 3.47
N GLN A 78 14.92 10.19 4.19
CA GLN A 78 14.38 11.45 4.68
C GLN A 78 15.13 12.61 4.03
N MET A 79 14.38 13.55 3.46
CA MET A 79 14.93 14.75 2.85
C MET A 79 15.14 15.87 3.90
N PRO A 80 16.07 16.81 3.66
CA PRO A 80 16.37 17.89 4.60
C PRO A 80 15.29 18.98 4.67
N PHE A 81 14.24 18.87 3.87
CA PHE A 81 13.17 19.86 3.74
C PHE A 81 11.78 19.22 3.97
N PRO A 82 10.81 20.02 4.45
CA PRO A 82 9.42 19.58 4.61
C PRO A 82 8.64 19.72 3.29
N LYS A 83 7.47 19.09 3.22
CA LYS A 83 6.59 19.09 2.03
C LYS A 83 6.24 20.50 1.52
N GLY A 84 6.12 21.48 2.37
CA GLY A 84 5.74 22.86 2.03
C GLY A 84 6.90 23.77 1.60
N ASP A 85 8.15 23.27 1.66
CA ASP A 85 9.36 24.07 1.43
C ASP A 85 10.42 23.24 0.68
N ILE A 86 9.99 22.63 -0.43
CA ILE A 86 10.87 21.82 -1.29
C ILE A 86 11.50 22.75 -2.32
N PRO A 87 12.85 22.82 -2.44
CA PRO A 87 13.53 23.55 -3.51
C PRO A 87 13.04 23.12 -4.91
N ASP A 88 12.96 24.04 -5.87
CA ASP A 88 12.34 23.75 -7.17
C ASP A 88 13.07 22.64 -7.96
N ASP A 89 14.40 22.63 -7.92
CA ASP A 89 15.22 21.58 -8.52
C ASP A 89 14.97 20.21 -7.89
N ALA A 90 14.95 20.15 -6.55
CA ALA A 90 14.61 18.94 -5.81
C ALA A 90 13.16 18.50 -6.08
N LYS A 91 12.23 19.45 -6.21
CA LYS A 91 10.82 19.16 -6.51
C LYS A 91 10.68 18.52 -7.89
N ALA A 92 11.37 19.05 -8.91
CA ALA A 92 11.37 18.50 -10.26
C ALA A 92 11.94 17.07 -10.27
N MET A 93 13.09 16.84 -9.64
CA MET A 93 13.70 15.52 -9.54
C MET A 93 12.81 14.54 -8.78
N LEU A 94 12.29 14.90 -7.61
CA LEU A 94 11.37 14.05 -6.82
C LEU A 94 10.09 13.72 -7.58
N MET A 95 9.61 14.60 -8.46
CA MET A 95 8.46 14.34 -9.33
C MET A 95 8.83 13.29 -10.38
N ILE A 96 9.97 13.43 -11.06
CA ILE A 96 10.47 12.45 -12.02
C ILE A 96 10.61 11.07 -11.36
N LEU A 97 11.32 10.98 -10.23
CA LEU A 97 11.53 9.72 -9.51
C LEU A 97 10.22 9.07 -9.05
N HIS A 98 9.26 9.89 -8.60
CA HIS A 98 7.95 9.40 -8.15
C HIS A 98 7.08 8.90 -9.30
N GLU A 99 6.93 9.69 -10.37
CA GLU A 99 6.06 9.34 -11.51
C GLU A 99 6.58 8.13 -12.29
N THR A 100 7.89 7.94 -12.31
CA THR A 100 8.53 6.77 -12.93
C THR A 100 8.62 5.55 -12.01
N GLY A 101 8.05 5.61 -10.81
CA GLY A 101 7.98 4.48 -9.89
C GLY A 101 9.31 4.11 -9.22
N ARG A 102 10.31 4.98 -9.24
CA ARG A 102 11.61 4.76 -8.57
C ARG A 102 11.53 4.95 -7.06
N ILE A 103 10.65 5.85 -6.64
CA ILE A 103 10.37 6.08 -5.23
C ILE A 103 8.87 6.07 -4.95
N THR A 104 8.51 5.77 -3.71
CA THR A 104 7.16 5.97 -3.18
C THR A 104 7.21 6.92 -1.99
N ARG A 105 6.52 8.06 -2.11
CA ARG A 105 6.37 8.99 -0.98
C ARG A 105 5.51 8.34 0.09
N GLN A 106 6.08 8.14 1.27
CA GLN A 106 5.41 7.54 2.42
C GLN A 106 6.01 8.12 3.68
N GLU A 107 5.18 8.43 4.66
CA GLU A 107 5.63 8.88 5.96
C GLU A 107 6.36 7.73 6.68
N ALA A 108 7.45 8.03 7.40
CA ALA A 108 8.36 7.03 7.93
C ALA A 108 7.68 6.02 8.86
N VAL A 109 6.91 6.48 9.86
CA VAL A 109 6.22 5.56 10.79
C VAL A 109 5.02 4.83 10.15
N SER A 110 4.49 5.34 9.05
CA SER A 110 3.50 4.61 8.24
C SER A 110 4.09 3.37 7.55
N MET A 111 5.41 3.22 7.54
CA MET A 111 6.10 2.03 7.01
C MET A 111 6.19 0.88 8.02
N LEU A 112 5.87 1.12 9.30
CA LEU A 112 5.98 0.14 10.38
C LEU A 112 5.06 -1.10 10.21
N PRO A 113 3.74 -0.97 9.91
CA PRO A 113 2.84 -2.11 9.89
C PRO A 113 3.25 -3.24 8.94
N PRO A 114 3.65 -2.99 7.68
CA PRO A 114 4.16 -4.05 6.80
C PRO A 114 5.45 -4.71 7.31
N VAL A 115 6.32 -3.95 8.01
CA VAL A 115 7.54 -4.50 8.61
C VAL A 115 7.20 -5.36 9.82
N VAL A 116 6.26 -4.94 10.68
CA VAL A 116 5.80 -5.73 11.86
C VAL A 116 5.12 -7.02 11.43
N LEU A 117 4.43 -7.03 10.29
CA LEU A 117 3.77 -8.23 9.79
C LEU A 117 4.77 -9.32 9.38
N GLU A 118 5.97 -8.96 8.91
CA GLU A 118 7.02 -9.88 8.44
C GLU A 118 6.48 -11.01 7.52
N PRO A 119 5.75 -10.69 6.44
CA PRO A 119 5.11 -11.72 5.64
C PRO A 119 6.14 -12.60 4.90
N ALA A 120 5.87 -13.90 4.78
CA ALA A 120 6.66 -14.77 3.93
C ALA A 120 6.56 -14.35 2.45
N LYS A 121 7.65 -14.56 1.68
CA LYS A 121 7.77 -14.06 0.30
C LYS A 121 6.71 -14.60 -0.66
N ASP A 122 6.14 -15.75 -0.35
CA ASP A 122 5.14 -16.49 -1.12
C ASP A 122 3.76 -16.52 -0.46
N SER A 123 3.49 -15.62 0.49
CA SER A 123 2.22 -15.57 1.23
C SER A 123 1.11 -14.82 0.47
N LEU A 124 -0.13 -15.11 0.82
CA LEU A 124 -1.30 -14.30 0.48
C LEU A 124 -1.55 -13.32 1.61
N VAL A 125 -1.44 -12.04 1.33
CA VAL A 125 -1.57 -10.95 2.30
C VAL A 125 -2.71 -10.01 1.92
N MET A 126 -3.37 -9.42 2.91
CA MET A 126 -4.42 -8.42 2.68
C MET A 126 -4.11 -7.10 3.38
N ASP A 127 -4.39 -6.01 2.68
CA ASP A 127 -4.54 -4.67 3.28
C ASP A 127 -6.02 -4.28 3.21
N THR A 128 -6.67 -4.17 4.37
CA THR A 128 -8.13 -3.97 4.47
C THR A 128 -8.58 -2.55 4.16
N CYS A 129 -7.67 -1.56 4.26
CA CYS A 129 -7.94 -0.12 4.08
C CYS A 129 -6.84 0.53 3.22
N ALA A 130 -6.59 -0.05 2.05
CA ALA A 130 -5.35 0.10 1.30
C ALA A 130 -5.07 1.49 0.70
N ALA A 131 -6.09 2.27 0.31
CA ALA A 131 -5.86 3.53 -0.39
C ALA A 131 -5.21 4.61 0.50
N PRO A 132 -4.28 5.37 -0.05
CA PRO A 132 -3.88 5.50 -1.47
C PRO A 132 -2.92 4.43 -1.98
N GLY A 133 -2.47 3.46 -1.16
CA GLY A 133 -1.66 2.33 -1.58
C GLY A 133 -0.26 2.25 -0.99
N SER A 134 0.12 3.13 -0.08
CA SER A 134 1.50 3.15 0.45
C SER A 134 1.89 1.84 1.15
N LYS A 135 1.03 1.33 2.06
CA LYS A 135 1.27 0.07 2.77
C LYS A 135 1.04 -1.15 1.87
N ALA A 136 -0.04 -1.16 1.08
CA ALA A 136 -0.34 -2.24 0.14
C ALA A 136 0.78 -2.46 -0.89
N THR A 137 1.35 -1.38 -1.44
CA THR A 137 2.47 -1.49 -2.39
C THR A 137 3.78 -1.89 -1.68
N GLN A 138 4.00 -1.46 -0.44
CA GLN A 138 5.13 -1.92 0.39
C GLN A 138 5.03 -3.44 0.65
N LEU A 139 3.83 -3.95 0.97
CA LEU A 139 3.58 -5.39 1.09
C LEU A 139 3.89 -6.12 -0.21
N ALA A 140 3.42 -5.61 -1.35
CA ALA A 140 3.67 -6.24 -2.65
C ALA A 140 5.17 -6.28 -3.03
N GLU A 141 5.93 -5.27 -2.62
CA GLU A 141 7.39 -5.25 -2.77
C GLU A 141 8.08 -6.27 -1.85
N ALA A 142 7.54 -6.49 -0.64
CA ALA A 142 8.09 -7.43 0.33
C ALA A 142 7.84 -8.91 -0.03
N ILE A 143 6.74 -9.22 -0.72
CA ILE A 143 6.32 -10.59 -1.06
C ILE A 143 6.31 -10.84 -2.57
N PRO A 144 7.47 -10.87 -3.23
CA PRO A 144 7.57 -10.94 -4.69
C PRO A 144 6.89 -12.15 -5.31
N ASP A 145 6.94 -13.27 -4.63
CA ASP A 145 6.39 -14.55 -5.09
C ASP A 145 4.96 -14.79 -4.57
N GLY A 146 4.51 -13.89 -3.70
CA GLY A 146 3.20 -13.90 -3.06
C GLY A 146 2.13 -13.13 -3.83
N LEU A 147 1.07 -12.74 -3.10
CA LEU A 147 -0.05 -11.98 -3.63
C LEU A 147 -0.65 -11.05 -2.58
N VAL A 148 -0.87 -9.80 -2.94
CA VAL A 148 -1.55 -8.80 -2.09
C VAL A 148 -2.97 -8.56 -2.56
N LEU A 149 -3.93 -8.66 -1.64
CA LEU A 149 -5.30 -8.20 -1.80
C LEU A 149 -5.44 -6.81 -1.16
N ALA A 150 -5.53 -5.78 -1.97
CA ALA A 150 -5.68 -4.41 -1.52
C ALA A 150 -7.15 -3.98 -1.58
N ASN A 151 -7.77 -3.75 -0.44
CA ASN A 151 -9.18 -3.39 -0.35
C ASN A 151 -9.39 -1.88 -0.16
N GLU A 152 -10.35 -1.31 -0.87
CA GLU A 152 -10.80 0.08 -0.70
C GLU A 152 -12.27 0.22 -1.08
N PRO A 153 -13.14 0.67 -0.16
CA PRO A 153 -14.57 0.83 -0.44
C PRO A 153 -14.89 2.01 -1.38
N SER A 154 -14.11 3.09 -1.33
CA SER A 154 -14.36 4.32 -2.08
C SER A 154 -13.84 4.24 -3.51
N SER A 155 -14.72 4.37 -4.51
CA SER A 155 -14.34 4.36 -5.93
C SER A 155 -13.34 5.46 -6.30
N GLY A 156 -13.43 6.64 -5.69
CA GLY A 156 -12.48 7.74 -5.92
C GLY A 156 -11.09 7.41 -5.41
N ARG A 157 -10.98 6.87 -4.20
CA ARG A 157 -9.70 6.46 -3.60
C ARG A 157 -9.11 5.23 -4.27
N LEU A 158 -9.96 4.33 -4.77
CA LEU A 158 -9.56 3.13 -5.51
C LEU A 158 -8.78 3.47 -6.80
N ASN A 159 -9.12 4.58 -7.48
CA ASN A 159 -8.37 5.04 -8.65
C ASN A 159 -6.94 5.44 -8.28
N MET A 160 -6.72 6.10 -7.14
CA MET A 160 -5.37 6.42 -6.64
C MET A 160 -4.56 5.16 -6.34
N LEU A 161 -5.21 4.18 -5.70
CA LEU A 161 -4.60 2.88 -5.42
C LEU A 161 -4.16 2.16 -6.71
N ALA A 162 -5.04 2.13 -7.72
CA ALA A 162 -4.76 1.53 -9.02
C ALA A 162 -3.63 2.27 -9.78
N THR A 163 -3.58 3.60 -9.68
CA THR A 163 -2.52 4.42 -10.26
C THR A 163 -1.17 4.11 -9.60
N ASN A 164 -1.11 4.07 -8.27
CA ASN A 164 0.11 3.76 -7.52
C ASN A 164 0.62 2.34 -7.83
N ARG A 165 -0.26 1.32 -7.87
CA ARG A 165 0.10 -0.02 -8.31
C ARG A 165 0.68 -0.02 -9.72
N GLY A 166 -0.01 0.65 -10.68
CA GLY A 166 0.41 0.74 -12.07
C GLY A 166 1.77 1.38 -12.23
N ARG A 167 2.01 2.49 -11.54
CA ARG A 167 3.26 3.24 -11.54
C ARG A 167 4.45 2.40 -11.05
N LEU A 168 4.22 1.53 -10.09
CA LEU A 168 5.25 0.63 -9.52
C LEU A 168 5.40 -0.69 -10.27
N GLY A 169 4.55 -0.97 -11.26
CA GLY A 169 4.63 -2.20 -12.05
C GLY A 169 4.32 -3.48 -11.26
N LEU A 170 3.44 -3.42 -10.27
CA LEU A 170 3.20 -4.54 -9.35
C LEU A 170 2.20 -5.56 -9.93
N ALA A 171 2.69 -6.70 -10.41
CA ALA A 171 1.88 -7.81 -10.90
C ALA A 171 1.22 -8.63 -9.78
N ASN A 172 1.83 -8.66 -8.60
CA ASN A 172 1.40 -9.43 -7.44
C ASN A 172 0.41 -8.67 -6.53
N MET A 173 -0.38 -7.75 -7.10
CA MET A 173 -1.36 -6.97 -6.36
C MET A 173 -2.71 -6.93 -7.08
N LEU A 174 -3.74 -7.42 -6.42
CA LEU A 174 -5.13 -7.32 -6.84
C LEU A 174 -5.84 -6.24 -6.02
N ILE A 175 -6.73 -5.51 -6.67
CA ILE A 175 -7.51 -4.47 -5.99
C ILE A 175 -8.96 -4.92 -5.93
N MET A 176 -9.52 -4.88 -4.72
CA MET A 176 -10.91 -5.24 -4.47
C MET A 176 -11.68 -4.07 -3.85
N GLN A 177 -13.00 -4.11 -4.00
CA GLN A 177 -13.89 -3.06 -3.54
C GLN A 177 -14.95 -3.62 -2.60
N HIS A 178 -14.65 -3.63 -1.30
CA HIS A 178 -15.59 -4.00 -0.25
C HIS A 178 -15.57 -2.97 0.86
N ASP A 179 -16.68 -2.81 1.56
CA ASP A 179 -16.64 -2.31 2.93
C ASP A 179 -15.79 -3.28 3.77
N GLY A 180 -14.78 -2.78 4.48
CA GLY A 180 -13.86 -3.61 5.27
C GLY A 180 -14.56 -4.50 6.30
N ARG A 181 -15.75 -4.07 6.79
CA ARG A 181 -16.61 -4.85 7.70
C ARG A 181 -17.29 -6.05 7.03
N HIS A 182 -17.37 -6.05 5.70
CA HIS A 182 -18.17 -6.99 4.91
C HIS A 182 -17.40 -7.62 3.74
N ILE A 183 -16.08 -7.76 3.87
CA ILE A 183 -15.26 -8.46 2.88
C ILE A 183 -15.84 -9.88 2.65
N GLY A 184 -15.94 -10.30 1.40
CA GLY A 184 -16.46 -11.62 1.01
C GLY A 184 -15.69 -12.77 1.63
N ARG A 185 -16.23 -13.98 1.52
CA ARG A 185 -15.54 -15.20 1.96
C ARG A 185 -14.28 -15.43 1.13
N MET A 186 -13.22 -15.90 1.79
CA MET A 186 -11.96 -16.26 1.15
C MET A 186 -11.92 -17.75 0.81
N PRO A 187 -11.33 -18.14 -0.35
CA PRO A 187 -11.01 -19.53 -0.61
C PRO A 187 -10.01 -20.10 0.40
N GLU A 188 -10.13 -21.41 0.71
CA GLU A 188 -9.15 -22.12 1.53
C GLU A 188 -7.72 -21.96 0.96
N PRO A 189 -6.71 -21.85 1.84
CA PRO A 189 -6.76 -21.93 3.30
C PRO A 189 -7.14 -20.62 4.00
N GLY A 190 -7.34 -19.52 3.29
CA GLY A 190 -7.55 -18.18 3.81
C GLY A 190 -6.32 -17.29 3.61
N ILE A 191 -6.10 -16.31 4.47
CA ILE A 191 -5.07 -15.28 4.37
C ILE A 191 -4.02 -15.49 5.46
N GLU A 192 -2.74 -15.49 5.08
CA GLU A 192 -1.63 -15.70 6.01
C GLU A 192 -1.24 -14.43 6.77
N GLY A 193 -1.42 -13.25 6.17
CA GLY A 193 -1.09 -11.98 6.79
C GLY A 193 -2.08 -10.88 6.46
N ILE A 194 -2.52 -10.10 7.45
CA ILE A 194 -3.47 -9.00 7.25
C ILE A 194 -2.95 -7.73 7.91
N VAL A 195 -3.00 -6.61 7.17
CA VAL A 195 -2.83 -5.27 7.71
C VAL A 195 -4.22 -4.61 7.80
N VAL A 196 -4.56 -4.17 9.00
CA VAL A 196 -5.71 -3.33 9.31
C VAL A 196 -5.20 -1.95 9.72
N ASP A 197 -4.82 -1.14 8.72
CA ASP A 197 -4.52 0.27 8.93
C ASP A 197 -5.86 1.01 9.02
N ALA A 198 -6.44 1.00 10.21
CA ALA A 198 -7.83 1.35 10.39
C ALA A 198 -8.11 2.84 10.13
N PRO A 199 -9.25 3.20 9.53
CA PRO A 199 -9.70 4.58 9.51
C PRO A 199 -9.72 5.14 10.93
N CYS A 200 -9.09 6.29 11.14
CA CYS A 200 -8.96 6.90 12.47
C CYS A 200 -9.07 8.42 12.38
N THR A 201 -9.14 9.07 13.53
CA THR A 201 -9.20 10.55 13.60
C THR A 201 -7.89 11.21 13.18
N GLY A 202 -6.77 10.49 13.20
CA GLY A 202 -5.48 11.00 12.75
C GLY A 202 -4.81 11.96 13.72
N THR A 203 -5.13 11.95 15.00
CA THR A 203 -4.60 12.86 16.03
C THR A 203 -3.08 12.88 16.13
N ALA A 204 -2.39 11.84 15.67
CA ALA A 204 -0.94 11.80 15.57
C ALA A 204 -0.38 12.43 14.27
N THR A 205 -1.22 12.96 13.39
CA THR A 205 -0.83 13.54 12.08
C THR A 205 -0.86 15.07 12.03
N THR A 206 -0.84 15.74 13.16
CA THR A 206 -0.92 17.21 13.30
C THR A 206 0.13 17.96 12.47
N ARG A 207 1.31 17.40 12.28
CA ARG A 207 2.38 17.92 11.43
C ARG A 207 2.00 17.99 9.95
N LYS A 208 1.05 17.16 9.53
CA LYS A 208 0.52 17.07 8.16
C LYS A 208 -0.85 17.72 8.03
N ASN A 209 -1.70 17.54 9.04
CA ASN A 209 -3.07 18.03 9.09
C ASN A 209 -3.24 18.97 10.29
N ARG A 210 -3.02 20.26 10.08
CA ARG A 210 -3.05 21.28 11.15
C ARG A 210 -4.45 21.57 11.69
N ASP A 211 -5.50 21.28 10.92
CA ASP A 211 -6.88 21.54 11.33
C ASP A 211 -7.31 20.68 12.53
N LEU A 212 -6.61 19.57 12.76
CA LEU A 212 -6.84 18.71 13.93
C LEU A 212 -6.68 19.44 15.26
N TRP A 213 -5.79 20.45 15.34
CA TRP A 213 -5.61 21.23 16.55
C TRP A 213 -6.89 21.93 17.02
N TRP A 214 -7.75 22.31 16.07
CA TRP A 214 -8.94 23.13 16.33
C TRP A 214 -10.24 22.38 16.18
N GLY A 215 -10.24 21.30 15.41
CA GLY A 215 -11.44 20.58 15.00
C GLY A 215 -11.69 19.26 15.71
N TRP A 216 -10.67 18.71 16.43
CA TRP A 216 -10.79 17.41 17.08
C TRP A 216 -11.30 17.51 18.52
N SER A 217 -12.09 16.52 18.93
CA SER A 217 -12.49 16.31 20.32
C SER A 217 -12.64 14.81 20.61
N PRO A 218 -12.67 14.36 21.89
CA PRO A 218 -12.76 12.94 22.26
C PRO A 218 -13.95 12.18 21.67
N LYS A 219 -15.08 12.84 21.36
CA LYS A 219 -16.22 12.20 20.66
C LYS A 219 -15.83 11.67 19.26
N ASP A 220 -14.84 12.28 18.61
CA ASP A 220 -14.44 11.89 17.26
C ASP A 220 -13.76 10.52 17.31
N GLY A 221 -12.85 10.28 18.28
CA GLY A 221 -12.28 8.96 18.54
C GLY A 221 -13.33 7.91 18.88
N ARG A 222 -14.26 8.26 19.80
CA ARG A 222 -15.38 7.38 20.15
C ARG A 222 -16.25 6.99 18.94
N SER A 223 -16.41 7.89 17.97
CA SER A 223 -17.17 7.63 16.75
C SER A 223 -16.49 6.61 15.82
N MET A 224 -15.16 6.51 15.84
CA MET A 224 -14.39 5.59 15.01
C MET A 224 -14.33 4.16 15.57
N PHE A 225 -14.41 3.99 16.88
CA PHE A 225 -14.22 2.74 17.58
C PHE A 225 -14.96 1.53 16.99
N GLN A 226 -16.28 1.69 16.73
CA GLN A 226 -17.09 0.59 16.19
C GLN A 226 -16.65 0.19 14.78
N LEU A 227 -16.34 1.18 13.92
CA LEU A 227 -15.86 0.91 12.56
C LEU A 227 -14.53 0.16 12.59
N GLN A 228 -13.60 0.61 13.42
CA GLN A 228 -12.26 0.02 13.56
C GLN A 228 -12.33 -1.43 14.05
N THR A 229 -13.08 -1.68 15.13
CA THR A 229 -13.24 -3.00 15.71
C THR A 229 -14.01 -3.96 14.79
N ASP A 230 -14.99 -3.49 14.03
CA ASP A 230 -15.72 -4.30 13.04
C ASP A 230 -14.85 -4.70 11.85
N ILE A 231 -13.99 -3.81 11.34
CA ILE A 231 -13.04 -4.13 10.29
C ILE A 231 -12.04 -5.18 10.78
N ALA A 232 -11.47 -4.97 11.97
CA ALA A 232 -10.51 -5.92 12.56
C ALA A 232 -11.16 -7.28 12.87
N TYR A 233 -12.38 -7.30 13.39
CA TYR A 233 -13.15 -8.54 13.59
C TYR A 233 -13.34 -9.31 12.28
N ARG A 234 -13.68 -8.59 11.19
CA ARG A 234 -13.82 -9.22 9.88
C ARG A 234 -12.50 -9.76 9.36
N ALA A 235 -11.41 -9.01 9.51
CA ALA A 235 -10.07 -9.44 9.15
C ALA A 235 -9.67 -10.73 9.89
N ALA A 236 -9.90 -10.77 11.20
CA ALA A 236 -9.63 -11.95 12.03
C ALA A 236 -10.36 -13.23 11.57
N GLN A 237 -11.56 -13.10 10.99
CA GLN A 237 -12.34 -14.24 10.44
C GLN A 237 -11.77 -14.80 9.14
N LEU A 238 -10.94 -14.02 8.43
CA LEU A 238 -10.34 -14.39 7.16
C LEU A 238 -8.92 -14.98 7.32
N LEU A 239 -8.37 -14.88 8.52
CA LEU A 239 -7.01 -15.28 8.84
C LEU A 239 -6.90 -16.80 9.00
N VAL A 240 -5.85 -17.39 8.43
CA VAL A 240 -5.55 -18.81 8.66
C VAL A 240 -5.09 -19.05 10.09
N PRO A 241 -5.27 -20.28 10.65
CA PRO A 241 -4.61 -20.66 11.89
C PRO A 241 -3.08 -20.43 11.80
N GLY A 242 -2.51 -19.76 12.81
CA GLY A 242 -1.11 -19.35 12.83
C GLY A 242 -0.81 -18.07 12.04
N GLY A 243 -1.76 -17.55 11.27
CA GLY A 243 -1.60 -16.30 10.51
C GLY A 243 -1.51 -15.06 11.41
N LEU A 244 -0.96 -13.99 10.87
CA LEU A 244 -0.69 -12.74 11.60
C LEU A 244 -1.60 -11.59 11.13
N MET A 245 -2.04 -10.76 12.06
CA MET A 245 -2.79 -9.54 11.79
C MET A 245 -2.15 -8.35 12.50
N VAL A 246 -1.83 -7.32 11.75
CA VAL A 246 -1.39 -6.03 12.30
C VAL A 246 -2.56 -5.07 12.31
N TYR A 247 -2.88 -4.51 13.47
CA TYR A 247 -3.78 -3.38 13.63
C TYR A 247 -2.95 -2.12 13.84
N SER A 248 -3.26 -1.05 13.13
CA SER A 248 -2.54 0.21 13.26
C SER A 248 -3.44 1.43 13.06
N THR A 249 -3.04 2.53 13.70
CA THR A 249 -3.67 3.84 13.52
C THR A 249 -2.62 4.95 13.53
N CYS A 250 -2.95 6.08 12.91
CA CYS A 250 -2.23 7.34 13.10
C CYS A 250 -2.91 8.22 14.15
N SER A 251 -3.41 7.61 15.24
CA SER A 251 -4.03 8.28 16.39
C SER A 251 -3.20 8.10 17.66
N ILE A 252 -3.24 9.08 18.57
CA ILE A 252 -2.73 8.93 19.94
C ILE A 252 -3.84 8.54 20.92
N ASP A 253 -5.13 8.57 20.49
CA ASP A 253 -6.29 8.32 21.35
C ASP A 253 -6.36 6.84 21.77
N PRO A 254 -6.35 6.53 23.08
CA PRO A 254 -6.49 5.15 23.57
C PRO A 254 -7.80 4.48 23.15
N THR A 255 -8.85 5.25 22.91
CA THR A 255 -10.14 4.74 22.43
C THR A 255 -9.99 4.06 21.07
N GLU A 256 -9.17 4.64 20.19
CA GLU A 256 -8.89 4.10 18.85
C GLU A 256 -7.77 3.04 18.87
N ASN A 257 -7.02 2.94 19.94
CA ASN A 257 -5.81 2.11 20.09
C ASN A 257 -6.04 0.97 21.06
N GLU A 258 -5.71 1.15 22.34
CA GLU A 258 -5.75 0.09 23.35
C GLU A 258 -7.15 -0.44 23.62
N ALA A 259 -8.16 0.43 23.69
CA ALA A 259 -9.55 0.01 23.85
C ALA A 259 -10.01 -0.82 22.65
N ALA A 260 -9.64 -0.41 21.42
CA ALA A 260 -9.93 -1.20 20.22
C ALA A 260 -9.24 -2.57 20.26
N VAL A 261 -7.98 -2.65 20.72
CA VAL A 261 -7.24 -3.91 20.89
C VAL A 261 -7.94 -4.82 21.91
N CYS A 262 -8.39 -4.29 23.06
CA CYS A 262 -9.14 -5.04 24.06
C CYS A 262 -10.44 -5.60 23.46
N GLU A 263 -11.19 -4.80 22.73
CA GLU A 263 -12.45 -5.22 22.10
C GLU A 263 -12.22 -6.26 20.99
N ILE A 264 -11.15 -6.13 20.20
CA ILE A 264 -10.77 -7.12 19.19
C ILE A 264 -10.51 -8.49 19.86
N LEU A 265 -9.72 -8.53 20.94
CA LEU A 265 -9.43 -9.77 21.66
C LEU A 265 -10.68 -10.36 22.32
N ARG A 266 -11.54 -9.51 22.92
CA ARG A 266 -12.81 -9.94 23.51
C ARG A 266 -13.74 -10.59 22.46
N ARG A 267 -13.81 -10.03 21.25
CA ARG A 267 -14.64 -10.55 20.15
C ARG A 267 -14.01 -11.75 19.43
N CYS A 268 -12.69 -11.86 19.46
CA CYS A 268 -11.92 -12.86 18.72
C CYS A 268 -11.10 -13.73 19.70
N PRO A 269 -11.72 -14.63 20.49
CA PRO A 269 -11.01 -15.47 21.47
C PRO A 269 -9.99 -16.44 20.84
N TRP A 270 -9.96 -16.54 19.52
CA TRP A 270 -8.95 -17.27 18.75
C TRP A 270 -7.71 -16.44 18.41
N LEU A 271 -7.66 -15.16 18.78
CA LEU A 271 -6.48 -14.32 18.62
C LEU A 271 -5.74 -14.18 19.96
N GLU A 272 -4.44 -14.07 19.85
CA GLU A 272 -3.57 -13.62 20.94
C GLU A 272 -2.77 -12.39 20.50
N LEU A 273 -2.42 -11.54 21.45
CA LEU A 273 -1.54 -10.41 21.21
C LEU A 273 -0.09 -10.87 21.24
N VAL A 274 0.70 -10.49 20.24
CA VAL A 274 2.10 -10.85 20.08
C VAL A 274 2.98 -9.66 20.44
N ASN A 275 4.02 -9.89 21.24
CA ASN A 275 4.98 -8.85 21.59
C ASN A 275 5.77 -8.38 20.37
N ILE A 276 5.73 -7.07 20.11
CA ILE A 276 6.51 -6.44 19.03
C ILE A 276 7.91 -6.13 19.56
N ASP A 277 8.91 -6.90 19.12
CA ASP A 277 10.32 -6.62 19.42
C ASP A 277 10.81 -5.44 18.56
N ALA A 278 10.56 -4.24 19.05
CA ALA A 278 10.91 -3.02 18.35
C ALA A 278 12.44 -2.84 18.20
N ASN A 279 13.25 -3.33 19.14
CA ASN A 279 14.71 -3.24 19.06
C ASN A 279 15.25 -4.09 17.89
N ARG A 280 14.65 -5.25 17.66
CA ARG A 280 14.99 -6.13 16.53
C ARG A 280 14.52 -5.55 15.19
N LEU A 281 13.25 -5.11 15.14
CA LEU A 281 12.62 -4.67 13.89
C LEU A 281 13.07 -3.28 13.44
N PHE A 282 13.31 -2.40 14.41
CA PHE A 282 13.55 -0.96 14.19
C PHE A 282 14.70 -0.46 15.07
N PRO A 283 15.93 -0.96 14.89
CA PRO A 283 17.06 -0.62 15.74
C PRO A 283 17.34 0.88 15.73
N GLY A 284 17.23 1.51 16.91
CA GLY A 284 17.42 2.95 17.09
C GLY A 284 16.16 3.81 16.96
N LEU A 285 14.99 3.24 16.64
CA LEU A 285 13.72 3.95 16.77
C LEU A 285 13.32 4.01 18.24
N VAL A 286 13.03 5.19 18.74
CA VAL A 286 12.45 5.36 20.08
C VAL A 286 10.95 5.02 20.01
N VAL A 287 10.55 4.03 20.78
CA VAL A 287 9.15 3.61 20.91
C VAL A 287 8.72 3.60 22.36
N HIS A 288 7.43 3.76 22.59
CA HIS A 288 6.77 3.56 23.87
C HIS A 288 5.90 2.31 23.80
N HIS A 289 5.70 1.66 24.92
CA HIS A 289 4.75 0.55 25.02
C HIS A 289 3.32 1.08 25.02
N GLY A 290 2.37 0.22 24.62
CA GLY A 290 0.95 0.49 24.84
C GLY A 290 0.65 0.66 26.34
N ILE A 291 -0.35 1.48 26.62
CA ILE A 291 -0.74 1.83 28.00
C ILE A 291 -1.81 0.88 28.52
N ASP A 292 -1.72 0.53 29.78
CA ASP A 292 -2.69 -0.36 30.49
C ASP A 292 -3.76 0.45 31.21
N ASN A 293 -3.58 1.75 31.33
CA ASN A 293 -4.53 2.62 32.00
C ASN A 293 -4.72 3.92 31.19
N TRP A 294 -5.96 4.34 31.02
CA TRP A 294 -6.33 5.62 30.40
C TRP A 294 -7.56 6.19 31.06
N GLU A 295 -7.65 7.50 31.04
CA GLU A 295 -8.73 8.26 31.66
C GLU A 295 -9.94 8.38 30.73
N ILE A 296 -11.12 8.54 31.32
CA ILE A 296 -12.32 8.96 30.61
C ILE A 296 -12.24 10.48 30.46
N LEU A 297 -12.33 10.98 29.23
CA LEU A 297 -12.25 12.42 28.95
C LEU A 297 -13.61 12.96 28.53
N ASP A 298 -13.95 14.19 28.97
CA ASP A 298 -15.07 14.96 28.44
C ASP A 298 -14.77 15.51 27.02
N GLU A 299 -15.63 16.35 26.48
CA GLU A 299 -15.46 16.87 25.11
C GLU A 299 -14.33 17.92 24.99
N GLU A 300 -13.94 18.51 26.11
CA GLU A 300 -12.81 19.44 26.25
C GLU A 300 -11.51 18.73 26.60
N ALA A 301 -11.56 17.38 26.69
CA ALA A 301 -10.48 16.49 27.10
C ALA A 301 -10.02 16.68 28.56
N ASN A 302 -10.93 17.06 29.45
CA ASN A 302 -10.68 17.00 30.89
C ASN A 302 -11.00 15.60 31.43
N PRO A 303 -10.19 15.06 32.35
CA PRO A 303 -10.47 13.79 33.00
C PRO A 303 -11.76 13.80 33.82
N ILE A 304 -12.54 12.75 33.68
CA ILE A 304 -13.76 12.49 34.47
C ILE A 304 -13.48 11.40 35.50
N GLU A 305 -13.75 11.69 36.76
CA GLU A 305 -13.62 10.72 37.84
C GLU A 305 -14.64 9.57 37.68
N TRP A 306 -14.16 8.32 37.78
CA TRP A 306 -15.01 7.15 37.75
C TRP A 306 -15.82 7.00 39.03
N THR A 307 -17.13 7.01 38.94
CA THR A 307 -18.07 6.91 40.06
C THR A 307 -18.76 5.54 40.19
N GLY A 308 -18.36 4.57 39.32
CA GLY A 308 -19.03 3.26 39.24
C GLY A 308 -20.15 3.19 38.20
N GLU A 309 -20.48 4.31 37.55
CA GLU A 309 -21.45 4.37 36.47
C GLU A 309 -20.83 4.99 35.23
N ILE A 310 -21.23 4.49 34.04
CA ILE A 310 -20.76 5.03 32.75
C ILE A 310 -21.22 6.45 32.58
N PRO A 311 -20.30 7.42 32.40
CA PRO A 311 -20.69 8.83 32.20
C PRO A 311 -21.55 8.99 30.94
N ARG A 312 -22.52 9.91 30.98
CA ARG A 312 -23.36 10.24 29.83
C ARG A 312 -22.64 11.15 28.85
N LEU A 313 -21.69 10.60 28.08
CA LEU A 313 -20.93 11.30 27.06
C LEU A 313 -21.34 10.84 25.65
N PRO A 314 -21.33 11.74 24.65
CA PRO A 314 -21.67 11.38 23.27
C PRO A 314 -20.79 10.24 22.75
N GLY A 315 -21.42 9.14 22.33
CA GLY A 315 -20.76 7.99 21.72
C GLY A 315 -19.95 7.12 22.65
N LEU A 316 -19.84 7.43 23.95
CA LEU A 316 -19.12 6.59 24.92
C LEU A 316 -19.86 5.26 25.10
N LYS A 317 -19.11 4.16 25.06
CA LYS A 317 -19.56 2.80 25.33
C LYS A 317 -18.70 2.17 26.41
N GLU A 318 -19.24 1.18 27.08
CA GLU A 318 -18.52 0.44 28.13
C GLU A 318 -17.23 -0.19 27.63
N GLU A 319 -17.21 -0.70 26.40
CA GLU A 319 -16.07 -1.36 25.79
C GLU A 319 -14.88 -0.40 25.52
N MET A 320 -15.12 0.90 25.56
CA MET A 320 -14.09 1.95 25.42
C MET A 320 -13.40 2.28 26.74
N LEU A 321 -13.99 1.86 27.86
CA LEU A 321 -13.42 2.07 29.18
C LEU A 321 -12.23 1.15 29.40
N ASN A 322 -11.29 1.61 30.20
CA ASN A 322 -10.18 0.79 30.64
C ASN A 322 -10.70 -0.52 31.30
N PRO A 323 -10.19 -1.70 30.95
CA PRO A 323 -10.60 -2.97 31.56
C PRO A 323 -10.52 -2.99 33.08
N LEU A 324 -9.51 -2.36 33.68
CA LEU A 324 -9.34 -2.28 35.13
C LEU A 324 -10.51 -1.56 35.81
N ILE A 325 -11.05 -0.51 35.18
CA ILE A 325 -12.24 0.21 35.68
C ILE A 325 -13.47 -0.72 35.66
N ARG A 326 -13.56 -1.60 34.69
CA ARG A 326 -14.64 -2.60 34.55
C ARG A 326 -14.44 -3.83 35.44
N GLY A 327 -13.32 -3.93 36.19
CA GLY A 327 -12.98 -5.10 36.97
C GLY A 327 -12.56 -6.31 36.14
N GLU A 328 -12.14 -6.09 34.91
CA GLU A 328 -11.63 -7.10 33.98
C GLU A 328 -10.10 -7.11 33.97
N GLU A 329 -9.52 -8.27 33.65
CA GLU A 329 -8.09 -8.39 33.42
C GLU A 329 -7.73 -7.74 32.07
N ALA A 330 -6.77 -6.81 32.06
CA ALA A 330 -6.28 -6.22 30.84
C ALA A 330 -5.39 -7.21 30.07
N PRO A 331 -5.51 -7.32 28.75
CA PRO A 331 -4.52 -8.06 27.96
C PRO A 331 -3.14 -7.38 28.05
N PRO A 332 -2.05 -8.06 27.66
CA PRO A 332 -0.70 -7.49 27.78
C PRO A 332 -0.49 -6.33 26.76
N LEU A 333 -1.12 -5.19 26.99
CA LEU A 333 -1.08 -4.02 26.11
C LEU A 333 0.35 -3.47 25.92
N SER A 334 1.24 -3.75 26.85
CA SER A 334 2.69 -3.47 26.73
C SER A 334 3.36 -4.18 25.53
N TYR A 335 2.69 -5.16 24.91
CA TYR A 335 3.17 -5.82 23.68
C TYR A 335 2.97 -4.96 22.42
N THR A 336 2.13 -3.94 22.50
CA THR A 336 1.92 -2.97 21.41
C THR A 336 2.93 -1.83 21.51
N ILE A 337 3.08 -1.07 20.42
CA ILE A 337 4.00 0.07 20.36
C ILE A 337 3.30 1.36 19.96
N ARG A 338 3.77 2.45 20.58
CA ARG A 338 3.43 3.83 20.27
C ARG A 338 4.68 4.56 19.82
N VAL A 339 4.57 5.36 18.77
CA VAL A 339 5.63 6.27 18.33
C VAL A 339 5.12 7.70 18.46
N HIS A 340 5.87 8.56 19.15
CA HIS A 340 5.52 9.95 19.28
C HIS A 340 6.38 10.84 18.36
N PRO A 341 5.81 11.94 17.82
CA PRO A 341 6.49 12.79 16.85
C PRO A 341 7.82 13.37 17.33
N HIS A 342 7.92 13.72 18.61
CA HIS A 342 9.07 14.42 19.17
C HIS A 342 10.29 13.52 19.39
N ASP A 343 10.09 12.22 19.56
CA ASP A 343 11.19 11.28 19.81
C ASP A 343 12.07 11.04 18.58
N ASN A 344 11.45 11.01 17.40
CA ASN A 344 12.10 10.57 16.16
C ASN A 344 12.01 11.60 15.02
N ASN A 345 11.45 12.77 15.26
CA ASN A 345 11.14 13.78 14.23
C ASN A 345 10.25 13.22 13.10
N THR A 346 9.28 12.38 13.46
CA THR A 346 8.33 11.72 12.54
C THR A 346 6.89 12.18 12.78
N GLY A 347 5.91 11.56 12.18
CA GLY A 347 4.53 11.53 12.68
C GLY A 347 4.41 10.65 13.91
N GLY A 348 3.23 10.58 14.52
CA GLY A 348 2.94 9.58 15.54
C GLY A 348 2.20 8.38 14.95
N PHE A 349 2.33 7.22 15.61
CA PHE A 349 1.73 5.99 15.14
C PHE A 349 1.50 4.99 16.27
N TYR A 350 0.51 4.11 16.10
CA TYR A 350 0.23 2.99 16.99
C TYR A 350 0.20 1.69 16.20
N VAL A 351 0.78 0.61 16.77
CA VAL A 351 0.81 -0.71 16.13
C VAL A 351 0.58 -1.81 17.17
N ALA A 352 -0.33 -2.74 16.87
CA ALA A 352 -0.55 -3.99 17.60
C ALA A 352 -0.44 -5.18 16.64
N LEU A 353 0.18 -6.27 17.10
CA LEU A 353 0.35 -7.50 16.33
C LEU A 353 -0.45 -8.62 17.00
N PHE A 354 -1.31 -9.29 16.23
CA PHE A 354 -2.08 -10.44 16.65
C PHE A 354 -1.67 -11.68 15.89
N ARG A 355 -1.80 -12.84 16.52
CA ARG A 355 -1.67 -14.14 15.89
C ARG A 355 -2.95 -14.95 16.09
N HIS A 356 -3.40 -15.63 15.03
CA HIS A 356 -4.44 -16.64 15.16
C HIS A 356 -3.84 -17.88 15.82
N ILE A 357 -4.36 -18.26 16.97
CA ILE A 357 -3.88 -19.41 17.77
C ILE A 357 -4.14 -20.69 16.96
N PRO A 358 -3.11 -21.51 16.62
CA PRO A 358 -3.29 -22.66 15.74
C PRO A 358 -4.26 -23.71 16.26
N GLU A 359 -4.27 -23.94 17.58
CA GLU A 359 -5.09 -24.93 18.27
C GLU A 359 -6.49 -24.40 18.64
N ALA A 360 -6.71 -23.10 18.53
CA ALA A 360 -8.03 -22.53 18.73
C ALA A 360 -8.93 -22.95 17.56
N THR A 361 -9.49 -24.14 17.63
CA THR A 361 -10.67 -24.52 16.84
C THR A 361 -11.89 -23.93 17.53
N PRO A 362 -12.38 -22.78 17.13
CA PRO A 362 -13.55 -22.24 17.79
C PRO A 362 -14.77 -23.03 17.32
N GLU A 363 -15.41 -23.73 18.20
CA GLU A 363 -16.84 -24.07 18.03
C GLU A 363 -17.66 -22.81 17.70
N GLY A 364 -17.12 -21.62 18.01
CA GLY A 364 -17.68 -20.32 17.71
C GLY A 364 -17.23 -19.68 16.39
N ILE A 365 -16.17 -20.12 15.69
CA ILE A 365 -15.97 -19.78 14.25
C ILE A 365 -16.96 -20.60 13.39
N ALA A 366 -18.10 -20.98 13.91
CA ALA A 366 -19.19 -21.62 13.18
C ALA A 366 -19.66 -20.82 11.95
N LYS A 367 -19.05 -19.67 11.69
CA LYS A 367 -19.17 -18.86 10.48
C LYS A 367 -17.80 -18.58 9.89
N SER A 368 -16.94 -19.61 9.79
CA SER A 368 -15.72 -19.51 9.01
C SER A 368 -16.01 -18.78 7.69
N MET A 369 -15.34 -17.65 7.49
CA MET A 369 -15.44 -16.89 6.24
C MET A 369 -14.53 -17.45 5.16
N ILE A 370 -14.10 -18.70 5.32
CA ILE A 370 -13.29 -19.46 4.40
C ILE A 370 -14.17 -20.43 3.62
N LEU A 371 -14.10 -20.38 2.29
CA LEU A 371 -14.80 -21.30 1.40
C LEU A 371 -14.03 -22.60 1.28
N LYS A 372 -14.65 -23.72 1.69
CA LYS A 372 -14.06 -25.05 1.52
C LYS A 372 -13.90 -25.40 0.03
N ARG A 373 -12.69 -25.79 -0.38
CA ARG A 373 -12.34 -26.16 -1.75
C ARG A 373 -13.02 -27.44 -2.26
N LYS A 374 -13.79 -28.16 -1.46
CA LYS A 374 -14.57 -29.33 -1.90
C LYS A 374 -15.44 -29.09 -3.13
N LEU A 375 -15.62 -27.81 -3.50
CA LEU A 375 -16.33 -27.38 -4.71
C LEU A 375 -15.41 -27.12 -5.92
N MET A 376 -14.10 -27.28 -5.78
CA MET A 376 -13.17 -27.22 -6.91
C MET A 376 -13.27 -28.53 -7.70
N ARG A 377 -14.20 -28.58 -8.61
CA ARG A 377 -14.24 -29.63 -9.64
C ARG A 377 -13.35 -29.21 -10.81
N GLU A 378 -13.01 -30.22 -11.65
CA GLU A 378 -12.16 -30.07 -12.84
C GLU A 378 -12.43 -28.78 -13.62
N PRO A 379 -11.41 -28.22 -14.32
CA PRO A 379 -11.59 -27.02 -15.11
C PRO A 379 -12.74 -27.22 -16.10
N VAL A 380 -13.85 -26.56 -15.85
CA VAL A 380 -14.92 -26.41 -16.81
C VAL A 380 -14.45 -25.43 -17.87
N GLU A 381 -14.71 -25.71 -19.15
CA GLU A 381 -14.55 -24.70 -20.19
C GLU A 381 -15.14 -23.38 -19.70
N LEU A 382 -14.29 -22.34 -19.70
CA LEU A 382 -14.70 -20.99 -19.28
C LEU A 382 -15.98 -20.63 -20.06
N PRO A 383 -17.04 -20.15 -19.38
CA PRO A 383 -18.21 -19.68 -20.08
C PRO A 383 -17.75 -18.65 -21.11
N ARG A 384 -18.21 -18.82 -22.36
CA ARG A 384 -17.92 -17.92 -23.47
C ARG A 384 -17.95 -16.47 -22.96
N GLN A 385 -16.90 -15.73 -23.28
CA GLN A 385 -16.66 -14.36 -22.85
C GLN A 385 -17.95 -13.58 -22.58
N ASN A 386 -18.14 -13.11 -21.35
CA ASN A 386 -19.23 -12.20 -21.05
C ASN A 386 -19.11 -10.99 -22.00
N PRO A 387 -20.13 -10.67 -22.80
CA PRO A 387 -20.09 -9.52 -23.71
C PRO A 387 -19.94 -8.18 -22.98
N ASN A 388 -20.04 -8.15 -21.65
CA ASN A 388 -19.73 -6.98 -20.85
C ASN A 388 -18.23 -6.70 -20.90
N ARG A 389 -17.84 -5.74 -21.76
CA ARG A 389 -16.47 -5.24 -21.99
C ARG A 389 -15.73 -4.76 -20.72
N HIS A 390 -16.36 -4.80 -19.56
CA HIS A 390 -15.84 -4.27 -18.30
C HIS A 390 -15.32 -5.35 -17.33
N THR A 391 -15.64 -6.61 -17.56
CA THR A 391 -15.17 -7.72 -16.72
C THR A 391 -13.75 -8.12 -17.11
N ILE A 392 -12.91 -8.36 -16.10
CA ILE A 392 -11.59 -8.94 -16.33
C ILE A 392 -11.70 -10.46 -16.29
N ASN A 393 -11.22 -11.13 -17.33
CA ASN A 393 -11.28 -12.59 -17.48
C ASN A 393 -9.87 -13.13 -17.71
N PRO A 394 -9.62 -14.43 -17.44
CA PRO A 394 -8.41 -15.07 -17.93
C PRO A 394 -8.26 -14.83 -19.43
N ALA A 395 -7.04 -14.55 -19.87
CA ALA A 395 -6.75 -14.34 -21.28
C ALA A 395 -6.84 -15.69 -22.04
N ASP A 396 -7.33 -15.61 -23.27
CA ASP A 396 -7.36 -16.75 -24.17
C ASP A 396 -5.95 -17.27 -24.46
N SER A 397 -5.80 -18.58 -24.59
CA SER A 397 -4.51 -19.25 -24.81
C SER A 397 -3.83 -18.83 -26.13
N GLU A 398 -4.58 -18.57 -27.19
CA GLU A 398 -4.04 -18.10 -28.46
C GLU A 398 -3.52 -16.67 -28.34
N LEU A 399 -4.24 -15.82 -27.61
CA LEU A 399 -3.79 -14.47 -27.29
C LEU A 399 -2.47 -14.48 -26.47
N VAL A 400 -2.43 -15.30 -25.42
CA VAL A 400 -1.22 -15.47 -24.60
C VAL A 400 -0.06 -15.93 -25.45
N LYS A 401 -0.27 -16.96 -26.28
CA LYS A 401 0.74 -17.47 -27.20
C LYS A 401 1.24 -16.39 -28.15
N THR A 402 0.34 -15.62 -28.75
CA THR A 402 0.70 -14.52 -29.67
C THR A 402 1.62 -13.49 -29.02
N ILE A 403 1.30 -13.09 -27.77
CA ILE A 403 2.13 -12.13 -27.03
C ILE A 403 3.48 -12.76 -26.67
N CYS A 404 3.47 -13.98 -26.14
CA CYS A 404 4.66 -14.69 -25.69
C CYS A 404 5.62 -14.99 -26.83
N ASP A 405 5.12 -15.46 -27.97
CA ASP A 405 5.94 -15.76 -29.15
C ASP A 405 6.62 -14.50 -29.71
N LYS A 406 5.88 -13.36 -29.71
CA LYS A 406 6.42 -12.09 -30.19
C LYS A 406 7.52 -11.54 -29.27
N TRP A 407 7.32 -11.58 -27.96
CA TRP A 407 8.23 -10.93 -27.01
C TRP A 407 9.22 -11.92 -26.37
N GLY A 408 9.12 -13.22 -26.65
CA GLY A 408 9.95 -14.27 -26.09
C GLY A 408 9.76 -14.47 -24.60
N ILE A 409 8.52 -14.26 -24.11
CA ILE A 409 8.16 -14.40 -22.70
C ILE A 409 7.72 -15.84 -22.41
N ASP A 410 8.19 -16.40 -21.29
CA ASP A 410 7.64 -17.65 -20.78
C ASP A 410 6.22 -17.42 -20.23
N ALA A 411 5.23 -18.03 -20.85
CA ALA A 411 3.82 -17.90 -20.45
C ALA A 411 3.57 -18.34 -18.99
N SER A 412 4.35 -19.29 -18.48
CA SER A 412 4.21 -19.84 -17.13
C SER A 412 4.68 -18.89 -16.01
N ALA A 413 5.49 -17.86 -16.36
CA ALA A 413 5.97 -16.88 -15.41
C ALA A 413 4.84 -16.04 -14.77
N PHE A 414 3.68 -16.00 -15.41
CA PHE A 414 2.57 -15.15 -14.99
C PHE A 414 1.22 -15.85 -15.15
N SER A 415 0.21 -15.35 -14.45
CA SER A 415 -1.19 -15.52 -14.83
C SER A 415 -1.63 -14.37 -15.75
N TRP A 416 -2.36 -14.70 -16.82
CA TRP A 416 -2.70 -13.78 -17.89
C TRP A 416 -4.19 -13.41 -17.86
N TRP A 417 -4.48 -12.11 -17.92
CA TRP A 417 -5.82 -11.56 -17.76
C TRP A 417 -6.14 -10.57 -18.87
N HIS A 418 -7.37 -10.57 -19.35
CA HIS A 418 -7.77 -9.73 -20.48
C HIS A 418 -8.97 -8.85 -20.14
N ARG A 419 -8.94 -7.59 -20.58
CA ARG A 419 -10.03 -6.64 -20.44
C ARG A 419 -10.04 -5.65 -21.61
N GLY A 420 -10.96 -5.82 -22.55
CA GLY A 420 -11.07 -4.95 -23.72
C GLY A 420 -9.81 -5.00 -24.60
N LYS A 421 -9.09 -3.87 -24.71
CA LYS A 421 -7.83 -3.77 -25.47
C LYS A 421 -6.57 -3.98 -24.62
N ARG A 422 -6.71 -4.45 -23.39
CA ARG A 422 -5.57 -4.57 -22.45
C ARG A 422 -5.42 -6.00 -21.99
N THR A 423 -4.18 -6.43 -21.93
CA THR A 423 -3.80 -7.68 -21.27
C THR A 423 -2.97 -7.33 -20.04
N ASN A 424 -3.40 -7.87 -18.90
CA ASN A 424 -2.70 -7.72 -17.63
C ASN A 424 -1.95 -9.01 -17.34
N ILE A 425 -0.82 -8.89 -16.66
CA ILE A 425 -0.13 -10.03 -16.04
C ILE A 425 -0.26 -9.93 -14.52
N ALA A 426 -0.39 -11.06 -13.87
CA ALA A 426 -0.48 -11.14 -12.41
C ALA A 426 0.33 -12.33 -11.88
N SER A 427 0.55 -12.37 -10.54
CA SER A 427 1.15 -13.53 -9.89
C SER A 427 0.40 -14.82 -10.27
N PRO A 428 1.11 -15.94 -10.51
CA PRO A 428 0.49 -17.25 -10.70
C PRO A 428 -0.45 -17.65 -9.56
N MET A 429 -0.20 -17.16 -8.34
CA MET A 429 -1.08 -17.37 -7.18
C MET A 429 -2.51 -16.86 -7.40
N THR A 430 -2.71 -15.90 -8.29
CA THR A 430 -4.06 -15.41 -8.62
C THR A 430 -4.97 -16.53 -9.12
N LEU A 431 -4.44 -17.44 -9.95
CA LEU A 431 -5.16 -18.62 -10.42
C LEU A 431 -5.27 -19.69 -9.33
N SER A 432 -4.16 -20.00 -8.65
CA SER A 432 -4.10 -21.13 -7.73
C SER A 432 -4.81 -20.87 -6.38
N ARG A 433 -4.87 -19.62 -5.94
CA ARG A 433 -5.40 -19.26 -4.61
C ARG A 433 -6.77 -18.59 -4.64
N LEU A 434 -7.09 -17.82 -5.69
CA LEU A 434 -8.28 -16.96 -5.70
C LEU A 434 -9.27 -17.25 -6.83
N TYR A 435 -8.81 -17.70 -7.99
CA TYR A 435 -9.67 -17.91 -9.13
C TYR A 435 -10.44 -19.23 -9.01
N HIS A 436 -11.77 -19.16 -9.14
CA HIS A 436 -12.65 -20.31 -9.14
C HIS A 436 -13.62 -20.23 -10.31
N PRO A 437 -13.36 -20.90 -11.44
CA PRO A 437 -14.23 -20.86 -12.60
C PRO A 437 -15.62 -21.50 -12.36
N THR A 438 -15.78 -22.22 -11.24
CA THR A 438 -16.94 -23.08 -10.98
C THR A 438 -17.66 -22.81 -9.65
N VAL A 439 -17.48 -21.64 -9.04
CA VAL A 439 -18.22 -21.31 -7.81
C VAL A 439 -19.71 -21.18 -8.13
N GLN A 440 -20.52 -22.08 -7.60
CA GLN A 440 -21.97 -21.99 -7.62
C GLN A 440 -22.47 -21.05 -6.52
N ASN A 441 -23.50 -20.25 -6.81
CA ASN A 441 -24.24 -19.55 -5.77
C ASN A 441 -25.01 -20.55 -4.87
N ASN A 442 -25.62 -20.07 -3.79
CA ASN A 442 -26.43 -20.90 -2.89
C ASN A 442 -27.65 -21.56 -3.55
N LYS A 443 -27.98 -21.21 -4.79
CA LYS A 443 -29.07 -21.76 -5.60
C LYS A 443 -28.57 -22.75 -6.66
N GLY A 444 -27.27 -23.00 -6.72
CA GLY A 444 -26.68 -23.90 -7.70
C GLY A 444 -26.37 -23.27 -9.05
N ASP A 445 -26.64 -21.96 -9.25
CA ASP A 445 -26.36 -21.26 -10.50
C ASP A 445 -24.89 -20.81 -10.57
N PHE A 446 -24.32 -20.88 -11.77
CA PHE A 446 -23.04 -20.28 -12.08
C PHE A 446 -23.23 -18.79 -12.38
N TRP A 447 -22.32 -17.96 -11.87
CA TRP A 447 -22.26 -16.56 -12.22
C TRP A 447 -21.29 -16.36 -13.38
N PRO A 448 -21.75 -16.24 -14.64
CA PRO A 448 -20.87 -15.98 -15.76
C PRO A 448 -20.18 -14.64 -15.58
N GLY A 449 -18.84 -14.62 -15.62
CA GLY A 449 -18.05 -13.39 -15.55
C GLY A 449 -17.68 -12.90 -14.16
N ASP A 450 -18.01 -13.64 -13.10
CA ASP A 450 -17.57 -13.33 -11.73
C ASP A 450 -16.54 -14.36 -11.23
N ALA A 451 -15.38 -14.29 -11.86
CA ALA A 451 -14.28 -15.23 -11.67
C ALA A 451 -13.74 -15.30 -10.23
N PHE A 452 -14.06 -14.31 -9.41
CA PHE A 452 -13.56 -14.19 -8.05
C PHE A 452 -14.66 -14.19 -6.99
N HIS A 453 -15.91 -14.48 -7.39
CA HIS A 453 -17.01 -14.50 -6.43
C HIS A 453 -16.69 -15.37 -5.19
N PRO A 454 -16.94 -14.92 -3.95
CA PRO A 454 -17.70 -13.72 -3.57
C PRO A 454 -16.84 -12.45 -3.41
N LEU A 455 -15.58 -12.44 -3.84
CA LEU A 455 -14.74 -11.26 -3.81
C LEU A 455 -15.00 -10.36 -5.01
N ARG A 456 -15.26 -9.09 -4.75
CA ARG A 456 -15.39 -8.08 -5.81
C ARG A 456 -14.02 -7.55 -6.21
N ILE A 457 -13.29 -8.30 -7.04
CA ILE A 457 -12.01 -7.89 -7.61
C ILE A 457 -12.28 -6.94 -8.78
N VAL A 458 -11.73 -5.74 -8.74
CA VAL A 458 -11.91 -4.69 -9.77
C VAL A 458 -10.67 -4.49 -10.63
N HIS A 459 -9.48 -4.84 -10.12
CA HIS A 459 -8.25 -4.86 -10.90
C HIS A 459 -7.43 -6.09 -10.55
N VAL A 460 -6.87 -6.74 -11.58
CA VAL A 460 -5.99 -7.90 -11.46
C VAL A 460 -4.63 -7.56 -12.01
N GLY A 461 -3.59 -7.69 -11.20
CA GLY A 461 -2.20 -7.53 -11.59
C GLY A 461 -1.89 -6.22 -12.33
N GLN A 462 -0.83 -6.21 -13.13
CA GLN A 462 -0.32 -5.07 -13.86
C GLN A 462 -0.82 -5.06 -15.31
N PRO A 463 -1.46 -3.98 -15.81
CA PRO A 463 -1.70 -3.79 -17.23
C PRO A 463 -0.36 -3.75 -17.99
N SER A 464 -0.08 -4.75 -18.80
CA SER A 464 1.25 -4.96 -19.38
C SER A 464 1.30 -4.82 -20.88
N PHE A 465 0.22 -5.15 -21.57
CA PHE A 465 0.13 -5.03 -23.01
C PHE A 465 -1.15 -4.30 -23.43
N THR A 466 -1.06 -3.60 -24.56
CA THR A 466 -2.21 -2.94 -25.17
C THR A 466 -2.28 -3.33 -26.65
N ASP A 467 -3.47 -3.74 -27.10
CA ASP A 467 -3.74 -3.97 -28.53
C ASP A 467 -3.83 -2.65 -29.29
N ASN A 468 -3.06 -2.55 -30.38
CA ASN A 468 -3.18 -1.52 -31.37
C ASN A 468 -3.36 -2.17 -32.76
N LYS A 469 -4.61 -2.36 -33.19
CA LYS A 469 -4.96 -2.98 -34.48
C LYS A 469 -4.32 -4.36 -34.71
N GLY A 470 -4.32 -5.22 -33.69
CA GLY A 470 -3.70 -6.55 -33.72
C GLY A 470 -2.24 -6.60 -33.29
N PHE A 471 -1.60 -5.45 -33.07
CA PHE A 471 -0.25 -5.38 -32.56
C PHE A 471 -0.26 -5.21 -31.04
N TRP A 472 0.09 -6.26 -30.31
CA TRP A 472 0.25 -6.24 -28.86
C TRP A 472 1.57 -5.59 -28.45
N ARG A 473 1.50 -4.37 -27.93
CA ARG A 473 2.65 -3.61 -27.50
C ARG A 473 2.77 -3.59 -25.97
N PRO A 474 4.00 -3.69 -25.43
CA PRO A 474 4.22 -3.52 -24.00
C PRO A 474 3.91 -2.07 -23.58
N ARG A 475 3.42 -1.92 -22.36
CA ARG A 475 3.19 -0.62 -21.74
C ARG A 475 4.45 -0.14 -21.04
N GLY A 476 4.73 1.15 -21.09
CA GLY A 476 5.91 1.74 -20.44
C GLY A 476 5.98 1.44 -18.95
N GLU A 477 4.85 1.50 -18.25
CA GLU A 477 4.77 1.23 -16.81
C GLU A 477 5.03 -0.24 -16.42
N ALA A 478 4.96 -1.15 -17.40
CA ALA A 478 5.26 -2.57 -17.19
C ALA A 478 6.69 -2.95 -17.61
N MET A 479 7.45 -2.03 -18.19
CA MET A 479 8.76 -2.36 -18.75
C MET A 479 9.74 -2.90 -17.70
N GLU A 480 9.75 -2.33 -16.51
CA GLU A 480 10.63 -2.82 -15.45
C GLU A 480 10.29 -4.25 -15.02
N LEU A 481 9.00 -4.55 -14.89
CA LEU A 481 8.51 -5.89 -14.61
C LEU A 481 8.81 -6.88 -15.74
N LEU A 482 8.69 -6.43 -16.99
CA LEU A 482 8.88 -7.26 -18.18
C LEU A 482 10.36 -7.43 -18.57
N ARG A 483 11.23 -6.53 -18.16
CA ARG A 483 12.67 -6.50 -18.50
C ARG A 483 13.35 -7.88 -18.41
N PRO A 484 13.27 -8.64 -17.30
CA PRO A 484 13.92 -9.94 -17.18
C PRO A 484 13.28 -11.05 -18.02
N HIS A 485 12.10 -10.81 -18.58
CA HIS A 485 11.30 -11.81 -19.30
C HIS A 485 11.29 -11.63 -20.81
N ILE A 486 11.55 -10.41 -21.32
CA ILE A 486 11.56 -10.13 -22.76
C ILE A 486 12.89 -10.55 -23.35
N THR A 487 12.83 -11.50 -24.30
CA THR A 487 14.03 -12.03 -24.98
C THR A 487 14.02 -11.83 -26.50
N LYS A 488 12.91 -11.40 -27.08
CA LYS A 488 12.75 -11.15 -28.51
C LYS A 488 12.29 -9.72 -28.80
N ASN A 489 12.38 -9.32 -30.05
CA ASN A 489 11.95 -8.02 -30.56
C ASN A 489 12.66 -6.84 -29.86
N LEU A 490 13.94 -7.09 -29.53
CA LEU A 490 14.90 -6.12 -29.01
C LEU A 490 15.79 -5.67 -30.18
N VAL A 491 15.90 -4.38 -30.41
CA VAL A 491 16.70 -3.77 -31.47
C VAL A 491 17.85 -3.01 -30.84
N ASP A 492 19.07 -3.50 -31.04
CA ASP A 492 20.28 -2.86 -30.51
C ASP A 492 20.58 -1.58 -31.28
N VAL A 493 20.74 -0.48 -30.57
CA VAL A 493 21.13 0.82 -31.10
C VAL A 493 22.30 1.38 -30.31
N ASP A 494 23.08 2.25 -30.95
CA ASP A 494 24.13 2.98 -30.26
C ASP A 494 23.56 4.16 -29.43
N GLU A 495 24.42 4.69 -28.56
CA GLU A 495 24.07 5.81 -27.69
C GLU A 495 23.74 7.08 -28.49
N THR A 496 24.42 7.30 -29.62
CA THR A 496 24.22 8.46 -30.49
C THR A 496 22.80 8.49 -31.05
N THR A 497 22.29 7.34 -31.51
CA THR A 497 20.91 7.18 -32.00
C THR A 497 19.89 7.46 -30.90
N LEU A 498 20.12 6.92 -29.71
CA LEU A 498 19.21 7.12 -28.57
C LEU A 498 19.18 8.59 -28.12
N ILE A 499 20.35 9.23 -28.03
CA ILE A 499 20.48 10.65 -27.66
C ILE A 499 19.79 11.55 -28.70
N ASP A 500 19.98 11.28 -30.00
CA ASP A 500 19.35 12.06 -31.05
C ASP A 500 17.81 12.01 -30.98
N MET A 501 17.26 10.81 -30.74
CA MET A 501 15.83 10.65 -30.52
C MET A 501 15.35 11.36 -29.23
N LEU A 502 16.14 11.37 -28.16
CA LEU A 502 15.82 12.05 -26.90
C LEU A 502 15.84 13.57 -27.03
N LYS A 503 16.61 14.11 -27.97
CA LYS A 503 16.60 15.55 -28.38
C LYS A 503 15.38 15.93 -29.23
N GLY A 504 14.49 14.98 -29.53
CA GLY A 504 13.24 15.21 -30.26
C GLY A 504 13.27 14.80 -31.72
N ASN A 505 14.37 14.24 -32.22
CA ASN A 505 14.38 13.70 -33.58
C ASN A 505 13.50 12.45 -33.65
N VAL A 506 12.68 12.37 -34.70
CA VAL A 506 11.80 11.22 -34.97
C VAL A 506 12.18 10.68 -36.35
N PRO A 507 13.20 9.80 -36.42
CA PRO A 507 13.78 9.36 -37.70
C PRO A 507 12.77 8.62 -38.57
N LEU A 508 12.91 8.75 -39.89
CA LEU A 508 12.22 7.88 -40.84
C LEU A 508 12.74 6.44 -40.68
N VAL A 509 11.90 5.45 -40.95
CA VAL A 509 12.31 4.03 -40.88
C VAL A 509 13.43 3.73 -41.86
N GLU A 510 13.39 4.32 -43.08
CA GLU A 510 14.41 4.17 -44.10
C GLU A 510 15.78 4.76 -43.73
N ASP A 511 15.78 5.78 -42.85
CA ASP A 511 17.00 6.45 -42.35
C ASP A 511 17.46 5.86 -40.99
N PHE A 512 16.72 4.86 -40.44
CA PHE A 512 17.07 4.30 -39.13
C PHE A 512 18.32 3.42 -39.27
N PRO A 513 19.31 3.54 -38.35
CA PRO A 513 20.64 2.93 -38.55
C PRO A 513 20.66 1.40 -38.54
N VAL A 514 19.59 0.76 -38.07
CA VAL A 514 19.42 -0.69 -38.05
C VAL A 514 18.06 -1.08 -38.60
N GLU A 515 17.97 -2.29 -39.16
CA GLU A 515 16.70 -2.81 -39.66
C GLU A 515 15.70 -3.00 -38.50
N ILE A 516 14.50 -2.45 -38.67
CA ILE A 516 13.45 -2.49 -37.64
C ILE A 516 12.09 -2.75 -38.29
N GLU A 517 11.35 -3.74 -37.74
CA GLU A 517 10.05 -4.12 -38.27
C GLU A 517 8.95 -3.14 -37.89
N THR A 518 7.98 -2.97 -38.80
CA THR A 518 6.75 -2.18 -38.53
C THR A 518 5.98 -2.74 -37.35
N GLY A 519 5.48 -1.87 -36.49
CA GLY A 519 4.72 -2.22 -35.31
C GLY A 519 5.40 -1.78 -34.02
N SER A 520 5.41 -2.64 -33.02
CA SER A 520 6.03 -2.33 -31.73
C SER A 520 7.33 -3.11 -31.55
N SER A 521 8.40 -2.40 -31.20
CA SER A 521 9.72 -2.93 -30.87
C SER A 521 10.27 -2.27 -29.61
N ILE A 522 11.37 -2.78 -29.06
CA ILE A 522 12.07 -2.17 -27.94
C ILE A 522 13.50 -1.86 -28.40
N LEU A 523 13.89 -0.60 -28.35
CA LEU A 523 15.28 -0.21 -28.54
C LEU A 523 16.06 -0.59 -27.28
N ARG A 524 17.23 -1.19 -27.49
CA ARG A 524 18.19 -1.54 -26.42
C ARG A 524 19.50 -0.81 -26.67
N CYS A 525 19.93 -0.02 -25.67
CA CYS A 525 21.22 0.64 -25.66
C CYS A 525 21.86 0.40 -24.29
N GLY A 526 22.84 -0.51 -24.23
CA GLY A 526 23.38 -0.96 -22.97
C GLY A 526 22.30 -1.51 -22.04
N GLU A 527 22.16 -0.92 -20.86
CA GLU A 527 21.09 -1.25 -19.91
C GLU A 527 19.74 -0.60 -20.21
N HIS A 528 19.68 0.35 -21.13
CA HIS A 528 18.46 1.12 -21.40
C HIS A 528 17.53 0.37 -22.35
N LEU A 529 16.25 0.25 -21.97
CA LEU A 529 15.19 -0.32 -22.80
C LEU A 529 14.11 0.74 -23.03
N ALA A 530 13.85 1.06 -24.29
CA ALA A 530 12.89 2.06 -24.70
C ALA A 530 11.87 1.47 -25.70
N PRO A 531 10.63 1.18 -25.30
CA PRO A 531 9.57 0.81 -26.22
C PRO A 531 9.34 1.89 -27.27
N VAL A 532 9.23 1.46 -28.54
CA VAL A 532 8.96 2.32 -29.70
C VAL A 532 7.81 1.80 -30.53
N TRP A 533 7.19 2.71 -31.26
CA TRP A 533 6.27 2.42 -32.35
C TRP A 533 6.94 2.74 -33.67
N VAL A 534 6.90 1.79 -34.56
CA VAL A 534 7.49 1.85 -35.88
C VAL A 534 6.38 1.89 -36.94
N ALA A 535 6.30 3.01 -37.68
CA ALA A 535 5.41 3.17 -38.81
C ALA A 535 6.25 3.79 -39.96
N ALA A 536 5.90 4.95 -40.51
CA ALA A 536 6.80 5.70 -41.37
C ALA A 536 8.01 6.29 -40.62
N ARG A 537 7.86 6.41 -39.29
CA ARG A 537 8.87 6.94 -38.37
C ARG A 537 8.99 6.05 -37.13
N VAL A 538 10.13 6.14 -36.45
CA VAL A 538 10.38 5.45 -35.16
C VAL A 538 10.13 6.44 -34.02
N SER A 539 9.14 6.15 -33.17
CA SER A 539 8.68 7.06 -32.10
C SER A 539 8.68 6.39 -30.75
N PHE A 540 9.11 7.08 -29.70
CA PHE A 540 9.04 6.56 -28.33
C PHE A 540 7.60 6.29 -27.86
N MET A 541 7.44 5.20 -27.11
CA MET A 541 6.19 4.79 -26.46
C MET A 541 6.32 4.77 -24.92
N VAL A 542 7.23 5.55 -24.37
CA VAL A 542 7.44 5.79 -22.94
C VAL A 542 6.92 7.17 -22.57
N SER A 543 6.62 7.35 -21.27
CA SER A 543 6.19 8.65 -20.75
C SER A 543 7.31 9.69 -20.87
N GLU A 544 6.94 10.98 -20.87
CA GLU A 544 7.93 12.07 -20.87
C GLU A 544 8.89 11.94 -19.68
N LYS A 545 8.37 11.60 -18.50
CA LYS A 545 9.20 11.45 -17.30
C LYS A 545 10.21 10.28 -17.40
N GLU A 546 9.88 9.19 -18.08
CA GLU A 546 10.89 8.14 -18.39
C GLU A 546 11.90 8.62 -19.43
N ARG A 547 11.50 9.46 -20.40
CA ARG A 547 12.45 10.11 -21.30
C ARG A 547 13.36 11.09 -20.55
N ASP A 548 12.84 11.83 -19.57
CA ASP A 548 13.64 12.69 -18.70
C ASP A 548 14.71 11.91 -17.92
N VAL A 549 14.35 10.74 -17.41
CA VAL A 549 15.34 9.85 -16.76
C VAL A 549 16.44 9.43 -17.75
N LEU A 550 16.07 9.02 -18.97
CA LEU A 550 17.05 8.64 -19.99
C LEU A 550 17.95 9.83 -20.37
N ARG A 551 17.37 11.04 -20.52
CA ARG A 551 18.15 12.28 -20.77
C ARG A 551 19.15 12.52 -19.66
N LEU A 552 18.71 12.47 -18.39
CA LEU A 552 19.58 12.69 -17.23
C LEU A 552 20.74 11.67 -17.17
N LYS A 553 20.45 10.39 -17.45
CA LYS A 553 21.47 9.34 -17.46
C LYS A 553 22.47 9.47 -18.58
N LEU A 554 22.05 9.99 -19.73
CA LEU A 554 22.87 10.16 -20.93
C LEU A 554 23.45 11.58 -21.09
N GLY A 555 23.32 12.43 -20.07
CA GLY A 555 23.86 13.80 -20.09
C GLY A 555 23.16 14.73 -21.08
N VAL A 556 21.92 14.46 -21.45
CA VAL A 556 21.09 15.33 -22.29
C VAL A 556 20.29 16.27 -21.40
N GLU A 557 20.19 17.53 -21.77
CA GLU A 557 19.37 18.51 -21.03
C GLU A 557 17.90 18.08 -21.01
N VAL A 558 17.29 18.15 -19.81
CA VAL A 558 15.85 17.98 -19.66
C VAL A 558 15.19 19.28 -20.11
N GLY A 559 14.36 19.24 -21.15
CA GLY A 559 13.64 20.41 -21.65
C GLY A 559 12.75 20.99 -20.55
N GLY A 560 12.85 22.28 -20.29
CA GLY A 560 11.84 23.00 -19.54
C GLY A 560 10.50 22.89 -20.27
N GLU A 561 9.40 22.77 -19.54
CA GLU A 561 8.06 22.89 -20.13
C GLU A 561 8.04 24.24 -20.89
N GLU A 562 7.87 24.21 -22.23
CA GLU A 562 7.48 25.41 -22.95
C GLU A 562 6.13 25.86 -22.35
N GLU A 563 6.10 27.08 -21.82
CA GLU A 563 4.95 27.72 -21.20
C GLU A 563 3.72 27.79 -22.13
#